data_2edda2897a3d3fba6e6a7ccf2fdb60a2
#
_entry.id   2edda2897a3d3fba6e6a7ccf2fdb60a2
#
_cell.length_a   1.000
_cell.length_b   1.000
_cell.length_c   1.000
_cell.angle_alpha   90.00
_cell.angle_beta   90.00
_cell.angle_gamma   90.00
#
_symmetry.space_group_name_H-M   'P 1'
#
loop_
_entity.id
_entity.type
_entity.pdbx_description
1 polymer ?
#
loop_
_entity_poly.entity_id
_entity_poly.type
_entity_poly.pdbx_seq_one_letter_code
_entity_poly.pdbx_strand_id
1 'polypeptide(L)'
;MNITKERLTEILALHAKWLRDETGGERADLRSADLSGANLRSADLRSADLSGADLSGADLRSADLRSANLSGADLDYSSGIPLHCGGSQFSCDMKLIRQVLAHLATLKCDDPAWAPLRDAIMPEALLSHRASDLHLEKPVEVRT
;
A
#
# COMPACT_ATOMS: atom_id res chain seq x y z
N MET A 1 -11.85 -12.95 2.90
CA MET A 1 -12.92 -12.95 3.94
C MET A 1 -13.64 -11.62 3.84
N ASN A 2 -14.94 -11.62 3.55
CA ASN A 2 -15.70 -10.35 3.45
C ASN A 2 -15.92 -9.80 4.86
N ILE A 3 -15.39 -8.60 5.15
CA ILE A 3 -15.50 -7.94 6.45
C ILE A 3 -16.56 -6.85 6.36
N THR A 4 -17.60 -6.93 7.22
CA THR A 4 -18.58 -5.84 7.30
C THR A 4 -17.95 -4.59 7.94
N LYS A 5 -18.53 -3.42 7.66
CA LYS A 5 -18.04 -2.15 8.22
C LYS A 5 -18.05 -2.15 9.75
N GLU A 6 -19.08 -2.77 10.33
CA GLU A 6 -19.23 -2.91 11.79
C GLU A 6 -18.10 -3.77 12.36
N ARG A 7 -17.81 -4.90 11.72
CA ARG A 7 -16.73 -5.79 12.14
C ARG A 7 -15.36 -5.14 12.03
N LEU A 8 -15.11 -4.40 10.96
CA LEU A 8 -13.88 -3.62 10.80
C LEU A 8 -13.73 -2.59 11.93
N THR A 9 -14.80 -1.87 12.26
CA THR A 9 -14.79 -0.89 13.36
C THR A 9 -14.46 -1.54 14.69
N GLU A 10 -15.02 -2.72 14.96
CA GLU A 10 -14.72 -3.50 16.18
C GLU A 10 -13.24 -3.92 16.23
N ILE A 11 -12.73 -4.50 15.13
CA ILE A 11 -11.31 -4.89 15.02
C ILE A 11 -10.39 -3.70 15.31
N LEU A 12 -10.65 -2.55 14.68
CA LEU A 12 -9.85 -1.34 14.88
C LEU A 12 -9.94 -0.82 16.33
N ALA A 13 -11.09 -0.92 16.97
CA ALA A 13 -11.26 -0.52 18.37
C ALA A 13 -10.47 -1.44 19.31
N LEU A 14 -10.49 -2.76 19.10
CA LEU A 14 -9.70 -3.73 19.86
C LEU A 14 -8.19 -3.52 19.61
N HIS A 15 -7.82 -3.24 18.37
CA HIS A 15 -6.43 -2.96 18.01
C HIS A 15 -5.90 -1.68 18.69
N ALA A 16 -6.71 -0.64 18.74
CA ALA A 16 -6.36 0.58 19.45
C ALA A 16 -6.12 0.36 20.94
N LYS A 17 -6.88 -0.55 21.59
CA LYS A 17 -6.62 -0.98 22.97
C LYS A 17 -5.31 -1.76 23.07
N TRP A 18 -5.07 -2.67 22.13
CA TRP A 18 -3.83 -3.46 22.09
C TRP A 18 -2.60 -2.55 21.97
N LEU A 19 -2.65 -1.54 21.11
CA LEU A 19 -1.56 -0.56 20.96
C LEU A 19 -1.26 0.27 22.22
N ARG A 20 -2.21 0.33 23.15
CA ARG A 20 -2.08 1.03 24.45
C ARG A 20 -1.88 0.08 25.63
N ASP A 21 -1.64 -1.23 25.35
CA ASP A 21 -1.53 -2.28 26.39
C ASP A 21 -2.75 -2.34 27.36
N GLU A 22 -3.93 -2.01 26.85
CA GLU A 22 -5.18 -2.05 27.60
C GLU A 22 -5.76 -3.48 27.65
N THR A 23 -6.36 -3.84 28.78
CA THR A 23 -7.01 -5.14 28.96
C THR A 23 -8.10 -5.36 27.90
N GLY A 24 -8.10 -6.55 27.30
CA GLY A 24 -9.04 -6.91 26.23
C GLY A 24 -8.71 -6.30 24.88
N GLY A 25 -7.51 -5.71 24.73
CA GLY A 25 -6.99 -5.31 23.41
C GLY A 25 -6.54 -6.53 22.61
N GLU A 26 -6.80 -6.51 21.31
CA GLU A 26 -6.38 -7.55 20.36
C GLU A 26 -5.69 -6.92 19.16
N ARG A 27 -4.56 -7.49 18.75
CA ARG A 27 -3.87 -7.06 17.54
C ARG A 27 -4.76 -7.32 16.31
N ALA A 28 -4.89 -6.34 15.41
CA ALA A 28 -5.69 -6.52 14.21
C ALA A 28 -5.13 -7.63 13.32
N ASP A 29 -5.91 -8.68 13.13
CA ASP A 29 -5.71 -9.74 12.15
C ASP A 29 -6.69 -9.50 10.99
N LEU A 30 -6.15 -8.96 9.90
CA LEU A 30 -6.88 -8.62 8.67
C LEU A 30 -6.34 -9.42 7.47
N ARG A 31 -5.73 -10.57 7.74
CA ARG A 31 -5.17 -11.44 6.70
C ARG A 31 -6.25 -11.89 5.72
N SER A 32 -5.96 -11.74 4.43
CA SER A 32 -6.88 -12.10 3.33
C SER A 32 -8.27 -11.48 3.47
N ALA A 33 -8.38 -10.37 4.20
CA ALA A 33 -9.62 -9.62 4.33
C ALA A 33 -9.96 -8.90 3.03
N ASP A 34 -11.24 -8.86 2.68
CA ASP A 34 -11.75 -7.97 1.65
C ASP A 34 -12.03 -6.61 2.30
N LEU A 35 -11.14 -5.67 2.02
CA LEU A 35 -11.18 -4.27 2.45
C LEU A 35 -11.28 -3.34 1.24
N SER A 36 -11.74 -3.87 0.10
CA SER A 36 -11.88 -3.09 -1.13
C SER A 36 -12.81 -1.89 -0.91
N GLY A 37 -12.33 -0.70 -1.31
CA GLY A 37 -13.04 0.56 -1.08
C GLY A 37 -13.23 0.97 0.38
N ALA A 38 -12.60 0.29 1.34
CA ALA A 38 -12.75 0.60 2.76
C ALA A 38 -12.22 2.00 3.10
N ASN A 39 -12.91 2.69 4.01
CA ASN A 39 -12.41 3.93 4.58
C ASN A 39 -11.53 3.62 5.80
N LEU A 40 -10.22 3.66 5.59
CA LEU A 40 -9.18 3.47 6.61
C LEU A 40 -8.44 4.78 6.91
N ARG A 41 -9.03 5.91 6.54
CA ARG A 41 -8.44 7.23 6.77
C ARG A 41 -8.14 7.44 8.25
N SER A 42 -6.90 7.86 8.53
CA SER A 42 -6.39 8.09 9.89
C SER A 42 -6.47 6.87 10.82
N ALA A 43 -6.66 5.65 10.28
CA ALA A 43 -6.62 4.45 11.08
C ALA A 43 -5.21 4.20 11.63
N ASP A 44 -5.12 3.82 12.90
CA ASP A 44 -3.88 3.32 13.48
C ASP A 44 -3.80 1.82 13.26
N LEU A 45 -3.01 1.42 12.27
CA LEU A 45 -2.79 0.03 11.84
C LEU A 45 -1.36 -0.43 12.13
N ARG A 46 -0.69 0.24 13.07
CA ARG A 46 0.68 -0.14 13.46
C ARG A 46 0.74 -1.61 13.88
N SER A 47 1.68 -2.33 13.32
CA SER A 47 1.87 -3.75 13.58
C SER A 47 0.68 -4.65 13.21
N ALA A 48 -0.36 -4.17 12.55
CA ALA A 48 -1.47 -5.00 12.06
C ALA A 48 -0.97 -6.04 11.04
N ASP A 49 -1.70 -7.15 10.91
CA ASP A 49 -1.44 -8.13 9.86
C ASP A 49 -2.49 -7.97 8.75
N LEU A 50 -2.05 -7.45 7.61
CA LEU A 50 -2.83 -7.21 6.39
C LEU A 50 -2.35 -8.11 5.25
N SER A 51 -1.62 -9.20 5.57
CA SER A 51 -1.06 -10.05 4.53
C SER A 51 -2.15 -10.66 3.65
N GLY A 52 -1.98 -10.50 2.34
CA GLY A 52 -2.94 -10.96 1.33
C GLY A 52 -4.30 -10.24 1.36
N ALA A 53 -4.45 -9.16 2.10
CA ALA A 53 -5.70 -8.38 2.10
C ALA A 53 -5.95 -7.69 0.76
N ASP A 54 -7.20 -7.59 0.36
CA ASP A 54 -7.63 -6.75 -0.75
C ASP A 54 -7.94 -5.34 -0.22
N LEU A 55 -7.05 -4.40 -0.51
CA LEU A 55 -7.16 -2.98 -0.19
C LEU A 55 -7.44 -2.14 -1.45
N SER A 56 -7.90 -2.78 -2.53
CA SER A 56 -8.16 -2.09 -3.78
C SER A 56 -9.17 -0.96 -3.59
N GLY A 57 -8.82 0.24 -4.06
CA GLY A 57 -9.64 1.44 -3.88
C GLY A 57 -9.81 1.95 -2.45
N ALA A 58 -9.14 1.35 -1.46
CA ALA A 58 -9.24 1.79 -0.06
C ALA A 58 -8.66 3.20 0.15
N ASP A 59 -9.26 3.96 1.06
CA ASP A 59 -8.75 5.26 1.49
C ASP A 59 -7.82 5.10 2.70
N LEU A 60 -6.51 5.15 2.45
CA LEU A 60 -5.45 5.04 3.45
C LEU A 60 -4.84 6.38 3.85
N ARG A 61 -5.46 7.50 3.46
CA ARG A 61 -4.91 8.83 3.76
C ARG A 61 -4.73 9.03 5.26
N SER A 62 -3.51 9.43 5.65
CA SER A 62 -3.12 9.61 7.05
C SER A 62 -3.21 8.34 7.92
N ALA A 63 -3.38 7.16 7.35
CA ALA A 63 -3.29 5.91 8.10
C ALA A 63 -1.85 5.67 8.60
N ASP A 64 -1.69 5.08 9.76
CA ASP A 64 -0.38 4.67 10.30
C ASP A 64 -0.18 3.18 10.08
N LEU A 65 0.68 2.82 9.13
CA LEU A 65 1.00 1.44 8.75
C LEU A 65 2.39 0.98 9.26
N ARG A 66 2.98 1.70 10.20
CA ARG A 66 4.33 1.35 10.70
C ARG A 66 4.33 -0.08 11.27
N SER A 67 5.31 -0.86 10.86
CA SER A 67 5.47 -2.27 11.23
C SER A 67 4.27 -3.18 10.82
N ALA A 68 3.32 -2.71 10.04
CA ALA A 68 2.27 -3.55 9.49
C ALA A 68 2.83 -4.55 8.46
N ASN A 69 2.19 -5.71 8.35
CA ASN A 69 2.51 -6.70 7.33
C ASN A 69 1.54 -6.56 6.15
N LEU A 70 2.04 -6.11 5.01
CA LEU A 70 1.29 -5.95 3.75
C LEU A 70 1.72 -6.95 2.68
N SER A 71 2.43 -8.02 3.05
CA SER A 71 2.91 -9.02 2.09
C SER A 71 1.75 -9.64 1.31
N GLY A 72 1.79 -9.57 -0.02
CA GLY A 72 0.73 -10.08 -0.89
C GLY A 72 -0.56 -9.25 -0.91
N ALA A 73 -0.64 -8.15 -0.18
CA ALA A 73 -1.81 -7.27 -0.23
C ALA A 73 -2.01 -6.67 -1.63
N ASP A 74 -3.26 -6.38 -1.96
CA ASP A 74 -3.63 -5.64 -3.17
C ASP A 74 -3.95 -4.20 -2.81
N LEU A 75 -3.19 -3.24 -3.36
CA LEU A 75 -3.34 -1.81 -3.14
C LEU A 75 -3.76 -1.06 -4.40
N ASP A 76 -4.29 -1.78 -5.41
CA ASP A 76 -4.73 -1.16 -6.64
C ASP A 76 -5.78 -0.07 -6.37
N TYR A 77 -5.58 1.11 -6.99
CA TYR A 77 -6.46 2.27 -6.82
C TYR A 77 -6.61 2.80 -5.37
N SER A 78 -5.88 2.25 -4.40
CA SER A 78 -5.89 2.79 -3.04
C SER A 78 -5.32 4.21 -3.03
N SER A 79 -5.80 5.04 -2.11
CA SER A 79 -5.33 6.41 -1.97
C SER A 79 -4.55 6.61 -0.67
N GLY A 80 -3.46 7.41 -0.75
CA GLY A 80 -2.76 7.89 0.44
C GLY A 80 -1.89 6.85 1.13
N ILE A 81 -1.25 5.95 0.37
CA ILE A 81 -0.20 5.08 0.96
C ILE A 81 0.81 5.98 1.66
N PRO A 82 1.06 5.79 2.97
CA PRO A 82 1.90 6.70 3.74
C PRO A 82 3.39 6.48 3.42
N LEU A 83 3.87 7.06 2.33
CA LEU A 83 5.28 7.13 1.94
C LEU A 83 5.91 8.40 2.49
N HIS A 84 6.00 8.56 3.82
CA HIS A 84 6.61 9.75 4.41
C HIS A 84 8.00 9.48 4.98
N CYS A 85 8.85 10.49 4.96
CA CYS A 85 10.26 10.42 5.37
C CYS A 85 10.51 10.03 6.83
N GLY A 86 9.48 9.84 7.63
CA GLY A 86 9.55 9.39 9.02
C GLY A 86 9.66 7.88 9.21
N GLY A 87 9.87 7.13 8.13
CA GLY A 87 10.09 5.69 8.19
C GLY A 87 8.83 4.88 8.45
N SER A 88 7.91 4.86 7.48
CA SER A 88 6.88 3.82 7.46
C SER A 88 7.55 2.48 7.18
N GLN A 89 7.97 1.79 8.24
CA GLN A 89 8.46 0.42 8.13
C GLN A 89 7.25 -0.51 8.13
N PHE A 90 6.79 -0.91 6.95
CA PHE A 90 5.84 -2.02 6.79
C PHE A 90 6.51 -3.16 6.03
N SER A 91 6.12 -4.38 6.32
CA SER A 91 6.57 -5.54 5.56
C SER A 91 5.80 -5.61 4.25
N CYS A 92 6.52 -5.73 3.15
CA CYS A 92 5.94 -5.88 1.81
C CYS A 92 6.74 -6.92 1.01
N ASP A 93 6.13 -7.41 -0.04
CA ASP A 93 6.78 -8.27 -1.01
C ASP A 93 7.08 -7.53 -2.33
N MET A 94 7.71 -8.23 -3.28
CA MET A 94 8.03 -7.65 -4.58
C MET A 94 6.79 -7.30 -5.41
N LYS A 95 5.63 -7.93 -5.16
CA LYS A 95 4.37 -7.58 -5.84
C LYS A 95 3.97 -6.16 -5.48
N LEU A 96 3.95 -5.84 -4.19
CA LEU A 96 3.60 -4.51 -3.70
C LEU A 96 4.62 -3.45 -4.13
N ILE A 97 5.92 -3.77 -4.06
CA ILE A 97 6.98 -2.87 -4.52
C ILE A 97 6.76 -2.49 -5.99
N ARG A 98 6.48 -3.46 -6.85
CA ARG A 98 6.21 -3.23 -8.27
C ARG A 98 4.98 -2.37 -8.52
N GLN A 99 3.90 -2.56 -7.74
CA GLN A 99 2.71 -1.71 -7.81
C GLN A 99 3.04 -0.25 -7.51
N VAL A 100 3.77 0.00 -6.41
CA VAL A 100 4.19 1.35 -6.00
C VAL A 100 5.10 1.98 -7.07
N LEU A 101 6.07 1.24 -7.58
CA LEU A 101 6.98 1.71 -8.63
C LEU A 101 6.23 2.04 -9.93
N ALA A 102 5.23 1.23 -10.30
CA ALA A 102 4.40 1.49 -11.47
C ALA A 102 3.64 2.82 -11.34
N HIS A 103 3.08 3.13 -10.17
CA HIS A 103 2.43 4.42 -9.93
C HIS A 103 3.43 5.59 -9.94
N LEU A 104 4.60 5.40 -9.32
CA LEU A 104 5.66 6.42 -9.36
C LEU A 104 6.12 6.73 -10.79
N ALA A 105 6.25 5.70 -11.63
CA ALA A 105 6.69 5.86 -13.01
C ALA A 105 5.74 6.72 -13.87
N THR A 106 4.47 6.87 -13.45
CA THR A 106 3.47 7.72 -14.15
C THR A 106 3.52 9.19 -13.73
N LEU A 107 4.29 9.54 -12.69
CA LEU A 107 4.36 10.93 -12.23
C LEU A 107 4.98 11.82 -13.30
N LYS A 108 4.36 12.98 -13.48
CA LYS A 108 4.92 14.07 -14.30
C LYS A 108 5.67 15.02 -13.38
N CYS A 109 6.95 15.20 -13.64
CA CYS A 109 7.80 16.08 -12.85
C CYS A 109 8.77 16.80 -13.81
N ASP A 110 8.87 18.11 -13.68
CA ASP A 110 9.70 18.95 -14.53
C ASP A 110 11.16 19.04 -14.03
N ASP A 111 11.47 18.42 -12.87
CA ASP A 111 12.84 18.37 -12.37
C ASP A 111 13.72 17.51 -13.29
N PRO A 112 14.86 18.04 -13.77
CA PRO A 112 15.77 17.29 -14.65
C PRO A 112 16.29 15.97 -14.05
N ALA A 113 16.33 15.85 -12.72
CA ALA A 113 16.72 14.62 -12.03
C ALA A 113 15.65 13.53 -12.11
N TRP A 114 14.40 13.87 -12.47
CA TRP A 114 13.31 12.90 -12.52
C TRP A 114 13.47 11.86 -13.63
N ALA A 115 13.84 12.28 -14.84
CA ALA A 115 13.93 11.36 -15.98
C ALA A 115 14.91 10.20 -15.73
N PRO A 116 16.15 10.41 -15.27
CA PRO A 116 17.05 9.32 -14.93
C PRO A 116 16.51 8.41 -13.80
N LEU A 117 15.86 8.99 -12.80
CA LEU A 117 15.27 8.20 -11.70
C LEU A 117 14.11 7.34 -12.20
N ARG A 118 13.19 7.93 -13.00
CA ARG A 118 12.09 7.20 -13.61
C ARG A 118 12.60 6.03 -14.45
N ASP A 119 13.61 6.26 -15.28
CA ASP A 119 14.17 5.25 -16.16
C ASP A 119 14.85 4.11 -15.35
N ALA A 120 15.41 4.42 -14.19
CA ALA A 120 15.98 3.43 -13.29
C ALA A 120 14.91 2.51 -12.63
N ILE A 121 13.71 3.03 -12.33
CA ILE A 121 12.63 2.25 -11.73
C ILE A 121 11.76 1.54 -12.77
N MET A 122 11.76 1.98 -14.02
CA MET A 122 10.90 1.50 -15.09
C MET A 122 10.96 -0.02 -15.30
N PRO A 123 12.11 -0.70 -15.28
CA PRO A 123 12.16 -2.16 -15.45
C PRO A 123 11.29 -2.92 -14.43
N GLU A 124 11.33 -2.52 -13.16
CA GLU A 124 10.52 -3.14 -12.11
C GLU A 124 9.04 -2.72 -12.21
N ALA A 125 8.78 -1.47 -12.57
CA ALA A 125 7.43 -0.96 -12.81
C ALA A 125 6.70 -1.74 -13.91
N LEU A 126 7.40 -2.09 -14.99
CA LEU A 126 6.86 -2.89 -16.11
C LEU A 126 6.52 -4.32 -15.73
N LEU A 127 7.04 -4.85 -14.63
CA LEU A 127 6.67 -6.16 -14.11
C LEU A 127 5.40 -6.11 -13.24
N SER A 128 4.85 -4.93 -13.01
CA SER A 128 3.54 -4.79 -12.36
C SER A 128 2.43 -5.30 -13.29
N HIS A 129 1.44 -5.99 -12.72
CA HIS A 129 0.23 -6.37 -13.45
C HIS A 129 -0.58 -5.17 -13.95
N ARG A 130 -0.30 -3.97 -13.39
CA ARG A 130 -0.91 -2.69 -13.78
C ARG A 130 -0.15 -1.93 -14.86
N ALA A 131 0.97 -2.46 -15.35
CA ALA A 131 1.80 -1.72 -16.32
C ALA A 131 1.02 -1.34 -17.58
N SER A 132 0.16 -2.23 -18.09
CA SER A 132 -0.69 -1.95 -19.26
C SER A 132 -1.73 -0.86 -19.00
N ASP A 133 -2.35 -0.87 -17.83
CA ASP A 133 -3.40 0.10 -17.46
C ASP A 133 -2.82 1.49 -17.21
N LEU A 134 -1.58 1.54 -16.74
CA LEU A 134 -0.85 2.78 -16.52
C LEU A 134 -0.12 3.28 -17.78
N HIS A 135 -0.32 2.61 -18.91
CA HIS A 135 0.34 2.94 -20.20
C HIS A 135 1.87 3.07 -20.08
N LEU A 136 2.48 2.18 -19.27
CA LEU A 136 3.93 2.10 -19.16
C LEU A 136 4.48 1.40 -20.40
N GLU A 137 5.27 2.10 -21.17
CA GLU A 137 5.97 1.57 -22.33
C GLU A 137 7.44 1.37 -22.02
N LYS A 138 8.03 0.33 -22.61
CA LYS A 138 9.49 0.17 -22.53
C LYS A 138 10.18 1.39 -23.13
N PRO A 139 11.26 1.87 -22.51
CA PRO A 139 12.07 2.90 -23.13
C PRO A 139 12.47 2.46 -24.54
N VAL A 140 12.29 3.33 -25.53
CA VAL A 140 12.76 3.05 -26.89
C VAL A 140 14.28 2.91 -26.81
N GLU A 141 14.81 1.72 -27.12
CA GLU A 141 16.24 1.54 -27.24
C GLU A 141 16.73 2.46 -28.34
N VAL A 142 17.38 3.55 -27.95
CA VAL A 142 18.13 4.39 -28.89
C VAL A 142 19.33 3.56 -29.35
N ARG A 143 19.21 2.94 -30.51
CA ARG A 143 20.35 2.28 -31.15
C ARG A 143 21.37 3.37 -31.46
N THR A 144 22.47 3.37 -30.70
CA THR A 144 23.69 4.13 -31.00
C THR A 144 24.42 3.54 -32.19
#